data_68d7342ab2d44ad337edd1328e3efd35
#
_entry.id   68d7342ab2d44ad337edd1328e3efd35
#
_cell.length_a   1.000
_cell.length_b   1.000
_cell.length_c   1.000
_cell.angle_alpha   90.00
_cell.angle_beta   90.00
_cell.angle_gamma   90.00
#
_symmetry.space_group_name_H-M   'P 1'
#
loop_
_entity.id
_entity.type
_entity.pdbx_description
1 polymer ?
#
loop_
_entity_poly.entity_id
_entity_poly.type
_entity_poly.pdbx_seq_one_letter_code
_entity_poly.pdbx_strand_id
1 'polypeptide(L)'
;MIFHRVIPGFMIQGGDPTGTGMGGPGYSIEGEFTSNGFQNDLKHTRGVLSMARAMDPNSAGSQFFIMHMDAPHLDKQYAAFGKVTEGMDVVDA
;
A
#
# COMPACT_ATOMS: atom_id res chain seq x y z
N MET A 1 8.86 -12.86 -5.91
CA MET A 1 8.66 -11.42 -5.62
C MET A 1 9.41 -11.02 -4.37
N ILE A 2 9.79 -9.77 -4.28
CA ILE A 2 10.54 -9.22 -3.15
C ILE A 2 9.85 -7.96 -2.62
N PHE A 3 10.21 -7.54 -1.43
CA PHE A 3 9.90 -6.19 -0.97
C PHE A 3 10.97 -5.24 -1.54
N HIS A 4 10.69 -4.65 -2.70
CA HIS A 4 11.65 -3.85 -3.47
C HIS A 4 11.87 -2.45 -2.89
N ARG A 5 11.02 -2.01 -1.96
CA ARG A 5 11.14 -0.69 -1.33
C ARG A 5 10.90 -0.82 0.17
N VAL A 6 11.89 -0.43 0.96
CA VAL A 6 11.83 -0.48 2.42
C VAL A 6 12.25 0.87 2.97
N ILE A 7 11.36 1.55 3.67
CA ILE A 7 11.62 2.86 4.28
C ILE A 7 11.36 2.75 5.79
N PRO A 8 12.40 2.64 6.63
CA PRO A 8 12.22 2.60 8.09
C PRO A 8 11.42 3.81 8.58
N GLY A 9 10.50 3.57 9.50
CA GLY A 9 9.62 4.61 10.03
C GLY A 9 8.46 4.99 9.09
N PHE A 10 8.31 4.29 7.96
CA PHE A 10 7.23 4.54 7.00
C PHE A 10 6.54 3.23 6.58
N MET A 11 7.11 2.48 5.64
CA MET A 11 6.46 1.30 5.08
C MET A 11 7.45 0.35 4.40
N ILE A 12 6.97 -0.87 4.09
CA ILE A 12 7.61 -1.77 3.13
C ILE A 12 6.64 -2.00 1.97
N GLN A 13 7.16 -2.08 0.76
CA GLN A 13 6.36 -2.18 -0.46
C GLN A 13 6.80 -3.37 -1.31
N GLY A 14 5.84 -4.12 -1.82
CA GLY A 14 6.09 -5.29 -2.65
C GLY A 14 4.96 -5.52 -3.66
N GLY A 15 4.93 -6.72 -4.24
CA GLY A 15 3.89 -7.10 -5.20
C GLY A 15 4.21 -6.82 -6.65
N ASP A 16 5.43 -6.33 -6.95
CA ASP A 16 5.88 -6.15 -8.33
C ASP A 16 6.58 -7.43 -8.81
N PRO A 17 6.03 -8.12 -9.84
CA PRO A 17 6.68 -9.34 -10.36
C PRO A 17 8.08 -9.10 -10.92
N THR A 18 8.42 -7.88 -11.33
CA THR A 18 9.77 -7.54 -11.83
C THR A 18 10.72 -7.10 -10.72
N GLY A 19 10.22 -6.77 -9.53
CA GLY A 19 11.02 -6.32 -8.39
C GLY A 19 11.64 -4.93 -8.53
N THR A 20 11.17 -4.12 -9.49
CA THR A 20 11.75 -2.80 -9.79
C THR A 20 10.90 -1.62 -9.30
N GLY A 21 9.66 -1.86 -8.91
CA GLY A 21 8.67 -0.83 -8.61
C GLY A 21 7.94 -0.31 -9.85
N MET A 22 8.31 -0.78 -11.05
CA MET A 22 7.74 -0.33 -12.32
C MET A 22 6.77 -1.35 -12.92
N GLY A 23 6.79 -2.59 -12.43
CA GLY A 23 5.97 -3.67 -12.97
C GLY A 23 4.62 -3.81 -12.29
N GLY A 24 3.80 -4.71 -12.83
CA GLY A 24 2.48 -5.01 -12.30
C GLY A 24 1.84 -6.18 -13.03
N PRO A 25 0.54 -6.41 -12.83
CA PRO A 25 -0.16 -7.58 -13.39
C PRO A 25 -0.59 -7.39 -14.85
N GLY A 26 -0.34 -6.22 -15.45
CA GLY A 26 -0.76 -5.91 -16.81
C GLY A 26 -2.13 -5.21 -16.88
N TYR A 27 -2.71 -4.85 -15.75
CA TYR A 27 -3.95 -4.09 -15.66
C TYR A 27 -3.93 -3.22 -14.39
N SER A 28 -4.86 -2.28 -14.30
CA SER A 28 -5.05 -1.47 -13.09
C SER A 28 -6.53 -1.45 -12.69
N ILE A 29 -6.79 -1.05 -11.46
CA ILE A 29 -8.14 -1.01 -10.91
C ILE A 29 -8.47 0.38 -10.38
N GLU A 30 -9.77 0.64 -10.18
CA GLU A 30 -10.27 1.86 -9.57
C GLU A 30 -9.81 1.96 -8.11
N GLY A 31 -9.38 3.14 -7.70
CA GLY A 31 -8.94 3.39 -6.31
C GLY A 31 -10.10 3.50 -5.34
N GLU A 32 -10.09 2.67 -4.32
CA GLU A 32 -11.13 2.59 -3.29
C GLU A 32 -10.76 3.45 -2.08
N PHE A 33 -10.80 4.77 -2.24
CA PHE A 33 -10.48 5.72 -1.17
C PHE A 33 -11.30 6.99 -1.32
N THR A 34 -11.40 7.76 -0.22
CA THR A 34 -12.38 8.86 -0.12
C THR A 34 -12.20 9.94 -1.19
N SER A 35 -10.97 10.37 -1.49
CA SER A 35 -10.76 11.43 -2.50
C SER A 35 -11.11 10.99 -3.92
N ASN A 36 -11.27 9.67 -4.16
CA ASN A 36 -11.65 9.10 -5.45
C ASN A 36 -13.15 8.70 -5.50
N GLY A 37 -13.96 9.19 -4.55
CA GLY A 37 -15.39 8.96 -4.53
C GLY A 37 -15.84 7.65 -3.86
N PHE A 38 -14.92 6.87 -3.33
CA PHE A 38 -15.23 5.62 -2.61
C PHE A 38 -15.05 5.87 -1.10
N GLN A 39 -16.09 5.66 -0.31
CA GLN A 39 -15.98 5.83 1.14
C GLN A 39 -15.10 4.75 1.74
N ASN A 40 -13.96 5.14 2.29
CA ASN A 40 -13.00 4.25 2.94
C ASN A 40 -12.46 4.94 4.19
N ASP A 41 -12.89 4.45 5.35
CA ASP A 41 -12.55 5.04 6.64
C ASP A 41 -11.36 4.36 7.32
N LEU A 42 -10.72 3.39 6.68
CA LEU A 42 -9.55 2.71 7.23
C LEU A 42 -8.34 3.64 7.19
N LYS A 43 -7.75 3.91 8.34
CA LYS A 43 -6.61 4.83 8.47
C LYS A 43 -5.29 4.08 8.28
N HIS A 44 -4.29 4.80 7.77
CA HIS A 44 -2.95 4.27 7.57
C HIS A 44 -2.17 4.28 8.88
N THR A 45 -2.52 3.36 9.77
CA THR A 45 -1.82 3.14 11.03
C THR A 45 -0.87 1.95 10.91
N ARG A 46 -0.02 1.74 11.91
CA ARG A 46 0.94 0.64 11.91
C ARG A 46 0.25 -0.70 11.62
N GLY A 47 0.81 -1.47 10.69
CA GLY A 47 0.32 -2.78 10.30
C GLY A 47 -0.75 -2.79 9.21
N VAL A 48 -1.24 -1.65 8.77
CA VAL A 48 -2.26 -1.56 7.71
C VAL A 48 -1.64 -1.86 6.35
N LEU A 49 -2.36 -2.64 5.53
CA LEU A 49 -2.04 -2.92 4.14
C LEU A 49 -2.79 -1.95 3.24
N SER A 50 -2.09 -1.35 2.28
CA SER A 50 -2.68 -0.41 1.35
C SER A 50 -2.14 -0.64 -0.06
N MET A 51 -2.93 -0.28 -1.08
CA MET A 51 -2.51 -0.42 -2.48
C MET A 51 -1.57 0.71 -2.88
N ALA A 52 -0.41 0.34 -3.44
CA ALA A 52 0.48 1.29 -4.10
C ALA A 52 -0.10 1.67 -5.47
N ARG A 53 0.15 2.89 -5.92
CA ARG A 53 -0.31 3.39 -7.21
C ARG A 53 0.59 4.52 -7.71
N ALA A 54 0.45 4.85 -8.99
CA ALA A 54 1.09 6.04 -9.57
C ALA A 54 0.26 7.31 -9.22
N MET A 55 0.52 8.41 -9.89
CA MET A 55 -0.22 9.67 -9.66
C MET A 55 -1.71 9.54 -10.00
N ASP A 56 -2.05 8.73 -11.01
CA ASP A 56 -3.44 8.47 -11.38
C ASP A 56 -4.13 7.68 -10.25
N PRO A 57 -5.23 8.17 -9.68
CA PRO A 57 -5.95 7.46 -8.61
C PRO A 57 -6.43 6.06 -8.99
N ASN A 58 -6.59 5.77 -10.28
CA ASN A 58 -7.07 4.50 -10.81
C ASN A 58 -5.95 3.67 -11.44
N SER A 59 -4.72 3.79 -10.95
CA SER A 59 -3.55 3.12 -11.51
C SER A 59 -3.03 1.95 -10.65
N ALA A 60 -3.71 1.58 -9.59
CA ALA A 60 -3.31 0.45 -8.74
C ALA A 60 -3.38 -0.87 -9.52
N GLY A 61 -2.37 -1.70 -9.32
CA GLY A 61 -2.29 -3.05 -9.92
C GLY A 61 -2.06 -4.09 -8.84
N SER A 62 -0.86 -4.65 -8.76
CA SER A 62 -0.51 -5.68 -7.78
C SER A 62 0.39 -5.20 -6.65
N GLN A 63 0.98 -4.02 -6.75
CA GLN A 63 1.86 -3.51 -5.72
C GLN A 63 1.08 -3.04 -4.49
N PHE A 64 1.59 -3.36 -3.32
CA PHE A 64 1.00 -2.98 -2.04
C PHE A 64 2.09 -2.58 -1.06
N PHE A 65 1.72 -1.93 0.02
CA PHE A 65 2.66 -1.62 1.10
C PHE A 65 2.03 -1.93 2.46
N ILE A 66 2.91 -2.21 3.42
CA ILE A 66 2.54 -2.47 4.82
C ILE A 66 3.11 -1.33 5.66
N MET A 67 2.27 -0.70 6.45
CA MET A 67 2.69 0.43 7.28
C MET A 67 3.59 -0.04 8.44
N HIS A 68 4.77 0.57 8.55
CA HIS A 68 5.66 0.37 9.68
C HIS A 68 5.31 1.33 10.82
N MET A 69 4.92 2.56 10.49
CA MET A 69 4.48 3.60 11.42
C MET A 69 3.24 4.26 10.87
N ASP A 70 2.50 4.98 11.71
CA ASP A 70 1.30 5.70 11.28
C ASP A 70 1.66 6.77 10.23
N ALA A 71 0.83 6.90 9.21
CA ALA A 71 1.01 7.89 8.14
C ALA A 71 -0.34 8.50 7.75
N PRO A 72 -0.88 9.41 8.56
CA PRO A 72 -2.21 9.97 8.32
C PRO A 72 -2.32 10.77 7.02
N HIS A 73 -1.22 11.25 6.46
CA HIS A 73 -1.23 11.94 5.16
C HIS A 73 -1.63 11.04 3.98
N LEU A 74 -1.63 9.73 4.15
CA LEU A 74 -2.07 8.77 3.13
C LEU A 74 -3.58 8.49 3.23
N ASP A 75 -4.23 8.84 4.33
CA ASP A 75 -5.64 8.59 4.53
C ASP A 75 -6.45 9.34 3.47
N LYS A 76 -7.52 8.70 2.98
CA LYS A 76 -8.43 9.24 1.96
C LYS A 76 -7.81 9.41 0.56
N GLN A 77 -6.53 9.08 0.37
CA GLN A 77 -5.84 9.19 -0.92
C GLN A 77 -5.27 7.87 -1.41
N TYR A 78 -5.18 6.87 -0.54
CA TYR A 78 -4.72 5.53 -0.87
C TYR A 78 -5.71 4.49 -0.35
N ALA A 79 -5.84 3.37 -1.07
CA ALA A 79 -6.82 2.34 -0.75
C ALA A 79 -6.27 1.35 0.28
N ALA A 80 -6.45 1.64 1.56
CA ALA A 80 -6.18 0.70 2.64
C ALA A 80 -7.25 -0.40 2.62
N PHE A 81 -6.85 -1.67 2.73
CA PHE A 81 -7.79 -2.79 2.59
C PHE A 81 -7.60 -3.90 3.62
N GLY A 82 -6.60 -3.83 4.45
CA GLY A 82 -6.35 -4.89 5.43
C GLY A 82 -5.42 -4.44 6.54
N LYS A 83 -5.14 -5.36 7.46
CA LYS A 83 -4.25 -5.11 8.58
C LYS A 83 -3.53 -6.39 8.97
N VAL A 84 -2.26 -6.29 9.32
CA VAL A 84 -1.47 -7.41 9.83
C VAL A 84 -2.01 -7.82 11.21
N THR A 85 -2.33 -9.11 11.36
CA THR A 85 -2.81 -9.67 12.63
C THR A 85 -1.71 -10.36 13.44
N GLU A 86 -0.70 -10.90 12.74
CA GLU A 86 0.46 -11.56 13.35
C GLU A 86 1.70 -11.29 12.50
N GLY A 87 2.88 -11.27 13.10
CA GLY A 87 4.14 -11.18 12.37
C GLY A 87 4.66 -9.77 12.15
N MET A 88 4.13 -8.75 12.81
CA MET A 88 4.66 -7.37 12.67
C MET A 88 6.12 -7.27 13.10
N ASP A 89 6.60 -8.12 13.98
CA ASP A 89 8.01 -8.20 14.36
C ASP A 89 8.91 -8.54 13.16
N VAL A 90 8.39 -9.31 12.20
CA VAL A 90 9.11 -9.62 10.95
C VAL A 90 9.19 -8.37 10.06
N VAL A 91 8.14 -7.57 10.00
CA VAL A 91 8.15 -6.29 9.28
C VAL A 91 9.16 -5.33 9.92
N ASP A 92 9.24 -5.33 11.24
CA ASP A 92 10.16 -4.47 11.99
C ASP A 92 11.64 -4.84 11.78
N ALA A 93 11.89 -6.06 11.41
CA ALA A 93 13.25 -6.58 11.28
C ALA A 93 14.03 -5.98 10.09
#